data_57533b554bec493aeb6c6dafb226fc23
#
_entry.id   57533b554bec493aeb6c6dafb226fc23
#
_cell.length_a   1.000
_cell.length_b   1.000
_cell.length_c   1.000
_cell.angle_alpha   90.00
_cell.angle_beta   90.00
_cell.angle_gamma   90.00
#
_symmetry.space_group_name_H-M   'P 1'
#
loop_
_entity.id
_entity.type
_entity.pdbx_description
1 polymer ?
#
loop_
_entity_poly.entity_id
_entity_poly.type
_entity_poly.pdbx_seq_one_letter_code
_entity_poly.pdbx_strand_id
1 'polypeptide(L)'
;MQTATAMTSTEIADPAISVRGLAKRYGEIQAVAGVDFDVRRGEVFGFLGPNGAGKTTTINMLCTLAHPTSGQASVAGYDVVKQRDEVRRNIGLVFQDTTLDGYLTAERNLRFHAELYGVPRAQVGERMKAVLDMVDLWDRRASRVQTFSGGMMRRLEIARGLLHSPHVLFLDEPTIGLDPQTRSHI
;
A
#
# COMPACT_ATOMS: atom_id res chain seq x y z
N MET A 1 13.05 -6.67 40.49
CA MET A 1 11.96 -5.70 40.34
C MET A 1 12.45 -4.61 39.40
N GLN A 2 12.19 -4.73 38.12
CA GLN A 2 12.45 -3.66 37.15
C GLN A 2 11.09 -3.12 36.70
N THR A 3 10.82 -1.90 37.07
CA THR A 3 9.64 -1.13 36.70
C THR A 3 9.70 -0.81 35.22
N ALA A 4 8.82 -1.43 34.43
CA ALA A 4 8.58 -1.03 33.05
C ALA A 4 7.95 0.36 33.05
N THR A 5 8.68 1.35 32.55
CA THR A 5 8.17 2.68 32.31
C THR A 5 7.14 2.60 31.20
N ALA A 6 5.86 2.79 31.55
CA ALA A 6 4.78 2.95 30.58
C ALA A 6 5.05 4.22 29.76
N MET A 7 5.40 4.07 28.50
CA MET A 7 5.40 5.18 27.56
C MET A 7 3.96 5.61 27.34
N THR A 8 3.64 6.80 27.81
CA THR A 8 2.35 7.47 27.59
C THR A 8 2.17 7.63 26.09
N SER A 9 1.24 6.88 25.50
CA SER A 9 0.82 7.10 24.11
C SER A 9 0.13 8.47 24.03
N THR A 10 0.87 9.46 23.55
CA THR A 10 0.26 10.73 23.15
C THR A 10 -0.64 10.42 21.95
N GLU A 11 -1.96 10.50 22.12
CA GLU A 11 -2.90 10.34 21.02
C GLU A 11 -2.53 11.35 19.92
N ILE A 12 -2.25 10.82 18.73
CA ILE A 12 -1.93 11.63 17.56
C ILE A 12 -3.24 12.23 17.06
N ALA A 13 -3.33 13.55 17.04
CA ALA A 13 -4.47 14.22 16.43
C ALA A 13 -4.49 13.93 14.92
N ASP A 14 -5.60 13.35 14.41
CA ASP A 14 -5.84 13.01 13.00
C ASP A 14 -4.74 12.15 12.33
N PRO A 15 -4.52 10.90 12.80
CA PRO A 15 -3.55 10.00 12.21
C PRO A 15 -3.97 9.55 10.80
N ALA A 16 -3.00 9.26 9.92
CA ALA A 16 -3.25 8.63 8.62
C ALA A 16 -3.77 7.19 8.78
N ILE A 17 -3.25 6.47 9.81
CA ILE A 17 -3.72 5.13 10.21
C ILE A 17 -3.82 5.11 11.72
N SER A 18 -4.94 4.58 12.24
CA SER A 18 -5.11 4.29 13.66
C SER A 18 -5.57 2.85 13.84
N VAL A 19 -4.95 2.12 14.76
CA VAL A 19 -5.20 0.70 15.02
C VAL A 19 -5.30 0.47 16.51
N ARG A 20 -6.36 -0.23 16.96
CA ARG A 20 -6.62 -0.53 18.36
C ARG A 20 -7.05 -1.99 18.54
N GLY A 21 -6.23 -2.77 19.22
CA GLY A 21 -6.51 -4.18 19.54
C GLY A 21 -6.78 -5.04 18.31
N LEU A 22 -6.25 -4.68 17.13
CA LEU A 22 -6.57 -5.34 15.86
C LEU A 22 -6.05 -6.77 15.85
N ALA A 23 -6.95 -7.74 15.70
CA ALA A 23 -6.62 -9.15 15.73
C ALA A 23 -7.23 -9.92 14.57
N LYS A 24 -6.57 -11.02 14.15
CA LYS A 24 -7.03 -11.94 13.13
C LYS A 24 -6.76 -13.38 13.47
N ARG A 25 -7.83 -14.18 13.41
CA ARG A 25 -7.76 -15.65 13.48
C ARG A 25 -8.28 -16.28 12.20
N TYR A 26 -7.64 -17.35 11.78
CA TYR A 26 -8.09 -18.24 10.70
C TYR A 26 -8.27 -19.64 11.31
N GLY A 27 -9.50 -20.02 11.65
CA GLY A 27 -9.76 -21.23 12.44
C GLY A 27 -9.01 -21.19 13.76
N GLU A 28 -8.14 -22.17 14.00
CA GLU A 28 -7.31 -22.24 15.23
C GLU A 28 -6.04 -21.38 15.17
N ILE A 29 -5.66 -20.88 13.99
CA ILE A 29 -4.41 -20.12 13.80
C ILE A 29 -4.66 -18.65 14.14
N GLN A 30 -3.95 -18.13 15.13
CA GLN A 30 -3.94 -16.71 15.44
C GLN A 30 -2.85 -16.00 14.63
N ALA A 31 -3.25 -15.40 13.50
CA ALA A 31 -2.34 -14.73 12.59
C ALA A 31 -1.90 -13.34 13.09
N VAL A 32 -2.77 -12.64 13.83
CA VAL A 32 -2.47 -11.36 14.51
C VAL A 32 -3.13 -11.40 15.88
N ALA A 33 -2.35 -11.17 16.93
CA ALA A 33 -2.76 -11.39 18.33
C ALA A 33 -3.32 -10.13 19.05
N GLY A 34 -3.55 -9.07 18.31
CA GLY A 34 -3.91 -7.76 18.85
C GLY A 34 -2.74 -6.79 18.76
N VAL A 35 -2.86 -5.82 17.86
CA VAL A 35 -1.83 -4.78 17.66
C VAL A 35 -2.46 -3.40 17.83
N ASP A 36 -1.66 -2.49 18.39
CA ASP A 36 -2.01 -1.10 18.63
C ASP A 36 -0.90 -0.21 18.09
N PHE A 37 -1.24 0.71 17.18
CA PHE A 37 -0.31 1.70 16.67
C PHE A 37 -1.05 2.82 15.95
N ASP A 38 -0.38 3.96 15.78
CA ASP A 38 -0.81 5.08 14.95
C ASP A 38 0.31 5.43 13.97
N VAL A 39 -0.08 5.86 12.77
CA VAL A 39 0.82 6.40 11.75
C VAL A 39 0.40 7.83 11.44
N ARG A 40 1.33 8.77 11.52
CA ARG A 40 1.07 10.19 11.22
C ARG A 40 0.96 10.42 9.71
N ARG A 41 0.30 11.49 9.33
CA ARG A 41 0.31 11.95 7.94
C ARG A 41 1.74 12.32 7.53
N GLY A 42 2.15 11.85 6.35
CA GLY A 42 3.51 12.07 5.82
C GLY A 42 4.61 11.25 6.48
N GLU A 43 4.27 10.32 7.37
CA GLU A 43 5.23 9.41 7.99
C GLU A 43 5.50 8.19 7.11
N VAL A 44 6.76 7.75 7.08
CA VAL A 44 7.14 6.44 6.55
C VAL A 44 7.20 5.45 7.72
N PHE A 45 6.25 4.51 7.74
CA PHE A 45 6.10 3.53 8.81
C PHE A 45 6.46 2.12 8.31
N GLY A 46 7.35 1.41 9.00
CA GLY A 46 7.81 0.08 8.63
C GLY A 46 7.33 -1.02 9.59
N PHE A 47 6.69 -2.05 9.04
CA PHE A 47 6.47 -3.31 9.77
C PHE A 47 7.72 -4.17 9.73
N LEU A 48 8.41 -4.32 10.86
CA LEU A 48 9.57 -5.18 11.00
C LEU A 48 9.19 -6.45 11.78
N GLY A 49 9.75 -7.58 11.36
CA GLY A 49 9.52 -8.85 12.04
C GLY A 49 9.77 -10.06 11.13
N PRO A 50 9.90 -11.26 11.71
CA PRO A 50 10.14 -12.50 10.96
C PRO A 50 8.95 -12.85 10.06
N ASN A 51 9.16 -13.81 9.16
CA ASN A 51 8.07 -14.38 8.37
C ASN A 51 7.06 -15.05 9.32
N GLY A 52 5.77 -14.88 9.02
CA GLY A 52 4.69 -15.36 9.89
C GLY A 52 4.33 -14.44 11.06
N ALA A 53 5.00 -13.30 11.24
CA ALA A 53 4.66 -12.33 12.31
C ALA A 53 3.34 -11.56 12.08
N GLY A 54 2.58 -11.86 11.03
CA GLY A 54 1.29 -11.23 10.76
C GLY A 54 1.36 -9.91 9.97
N LYS A 55 2.53 -9.54 9.42
CA LYS A 55 2.71 -8.28 8.67
C LYS A 55 1.73 -8.15 7.50
N THR A 56 1.78 -9.07 6.55
CA THR A 56 0.87 -9.11 5.38
C THR A 56 -0.59 -9.23 5.80
N THR A 57 -0.89 -10.00 6.86
CA THR A 57 -2.26 -10.10 7.39
C THR A 57 -2.75 -8.76 7.93
N THR A 58 -1.89 -8.02 8.63
CA THR A 58 -2.23 -6.68 9.13
C THR A 58 -2.46 -5.71 7.97
N ILE A 59 -1.57 -5.67 6.98
CA ILE A 59 -1.74 -4.87 5.76
C ILE A 59 -3.06 -5.23 5.06
N ASN A 60 -3.37 -6.52 4.91
CA ASN A 60 -4.61 -6.97 4.28
C ASN A 60 -5.87 -6.49 5.03
N MET A 61 -5.85 -6.45 6.36
CA MET A 61 -6.96 -5.89 7.14
C MET A 61 -7.09 -4.38 6.92
N LEU A 62 -5.99 -3.64 6.94
CA LEU A 62 -5.98 -2.18 6.69
C LEU A 62 -6.42 -1.83 5.27
N CYS A 63 -6.03 -2.65 4.28
CA CYS A 63 -6.44 -2.50 2.88
C CYS A 63 -7.84 -3.07 2.58
N THR A 64 -8.59 -3.50 3.60
CA THR A 64 -9.94 -4.08 3.49
C THR A 64 -10.02 -5.41 2.69
N LEU A 65 -8.89 -6.09 2.48
CA LEU A 65 -8.82 -7.39 1.82
C LEU A 65 -9.16 -8.55 2.76
N ALA A 66 -8.99 -8.35 4.08
CA ALA A 66 -9.37 -9.29 5.12
C ALA A 66 -10.21 -8.57 6.20
N HIS A 67 -11.21 -9.26 6.75
CA HIS A 67 -11.94 -8.75 7.91
C HIS A 67 -11.16 -9.03 9.20
N PRO A 68 -11.02 -8.06 10.12
CA PRO A 68 -10.55 -8.33 11.48
C PRO A 68 -11.47 -9.32 12.20
N THR A 69 -10.91 -10.13 13.10
CA THR A 69 -11.71 -10.95 14.01
C THR A 69 -12.17 -10.12 15.22
N SER A 70 -11.30 -9.19 15.66
CA SER A 70 -11.62 -8.21 16.73
C SER A 70 -10.73 -6.99 16.60
N GLY A 71 -10.99 -5.96 17.42
CA GLY A 71 -10.32 -4.69 17.38
C GLY A 71 -10.90 -3.73 16.33
N GLN A 72 -10.28 -2.58 16.19
CA GLN A 72 -10.72 -1.50 15.29
C GLN A 72 -9.52 -0.93 14.55
N ALA A 73 -9.75 -0.48 13.32
CA ALA A 73 -8.75 0.28 12.57
C ALA A 73 -9.44 1.31 11.66
N SER A 74 -8.75 2.43 11.46
CA SER A 74 -9.12 3.42 10.46
C SER A 74 -7.92 3.76 9.58
N VAL A 75 -8.18 4.03 8.30
CA VAL A 75 -7.20 4.46 7.32
C VAL A 75 -7.74 5.70 6.62
N ALA A 76 -6.94 6.76 6.54
CA ALA A 76 -7.33 8.06 6.02
C ALA A 76 -8.62 8.62 6.68
N GLY A 77 -8.86 8.28 7.96
CA GLY A 77 -10.06 8.68 8.71
C GLY A 77 -11.26 7.76 8.53
N TYR A 78 -11.20 6.72 7.70
CA TYR A 78 -12.30 5.80 7.40
C TYR A 78 -12.12 4.44 8.09
N ASP A 79 -13.19 3.92 8.70
CA ASP A 79 -13.22 2.60 9.35
C ASP A 79 -13.07 1.47 8.32
N VAL A 80 -12.10 0.57 8.54
CA VAL A 80 -11.74 -0.49 7.57
C VAL A 80 -12.82 -1.56 7.41
N VAL A 81 -13.83 -1.61 8.26
CA VAL A 81 -14.94 -2.56 8.20
C VAL A 81 -16.21 -1.90 7.65
N LYS A 82 -16.54 -0.72 8.17
CA LYS A 82 -17.81 -0.02 7.89
C LYS A 82 -17.76 0.85 6.63
N GLN A 83 -16.57 1.38 6.27
CA GLN A 83 -16.36 2.35 5.20
C GLN A 83 -15.33 1.86 4.18
N ARG A 84 -15.42 0.58 3.81
CA ARG A 84 -14.41 -0.12 2.97
C ARG A 84 -14.16 0.56 1.64
N ASP A 85 -15.20 1.07 1.00
CA ASP A 85 -15.07 1.70 -0.32
C ASP A 85 -14.35 3.06 -0.21
N GLU A 86 -14.58 3.80 0.89
CA GLU A 86 -13.85 5.03 1.16
C GLU A 86 -12.38 4.75 1.46
N VAL A 87 -12.09 3.70 2.27
CA VAL A 87 -10.70 3.26 2.49
C VAL A 87 -10.03 2.97 1.14
N ARG A 88 -10.65 2.13 0.28
CA ARG A 88 -10.08 1.73 -1.02
C ARG A 88 -9.79 2.90 -1.95
N ARG A 89 -10.64 3.93 -1.96
CA ARG A 89 -10.43 5.15 -2.77
C ARG A 89 -9.23 5.97 -2.30
N ASN A 90 -8.89 5.86 -1.02
CA ASN A 90 -7.87 6.67 -0.36
C ASN A 90 -6.53 5.94 -0.18
N ILE A 91 -6.42 4.68 -0.61
CA ILE A 91 -5.18 3.90 -0.50
C ILE A 91 -4.62 3.52 -1.86
N GLY A 92 -3.29 3.52 -1.98
CA GLY A 92 -2.55 2.78 -2.99
C GLY A 92 -2.00 1.50 -2.39
N LEU A 93 -1.99 0.41 -3.14
CA LEU A 93 -1.46 -0.87 -2.70
C LEU A 93 -0.54 -1.46 -3.77
N VAL A 94 0.68 -1.76 -3.36
CA VAL A 94 1.69 -2.44 -4.17
C VAL A 94 1.96 -3.79 -3.53
N PHE A 95 1.49 -4.85 -4.19
CA PHE A 95 1.64 -6.23 -3.72
C PHE A 95 3.08 -6.73 -3.87
N GLN A 96 3.40 -7.83 -3.20
CA GLN A 96 4.66 -8.55 -3.37
C GLN A 96 4.82 -9.07 -4.81
N ASP A 97 3.78 -9.73 -5.33
CA ASP A 97 3.73 -10.21 -6.71
C ASP A 97 3.22 -9.14 -7.67
N THR A 98 3.71 -9.16 -8.91
CA THR A 98 3.25 -8.23 -9.93
C THR A 98 1.79 -8.48 -10.32
N THR A 99 1.03 -7.40 -10.38
CA THR A 99 -0.39 -7.41 -10.79
C THR A 99 -0.61 -6.64 -12.10
N LEU A 100 0.49 -6.32 -12.81
CA LEU A 100 0.46 -5.70 -14.13
C LEU A 100 0.11 -6.72 -15.21
N ASP A 101 -0.70 -6.31 -16.18
CA ASP A 101 -0.91 -7.11 -17.39
C ASP A 101 0.30 -6.96 -18.33
N GLY A 102 1.04 -8.06 -18.50
CA GLY A 102 2.25 -8.09 -19.34
C GLY A 102 1.98 -7.84 -20.82
N TYR A 103 0.79 -8.15 -21.33
CA TYR A 103 0.41 -7.97 -22.73
C TYR A 103 0.02 -6.52 -23.06
N LEU A 104 -0.36 -5.75 -22.05
CA LEU A 104 -0.65 -4.33 -22.19
C LEU A 104 0.63 -3.49 -22.15
N THR A 105 0.56 -2.29 -22.71
CA THR A 105 1.60 -1.28 -22.53
C THR A 105 1.53 -0.69 -21.11
N ALA A 106 2.61 -0.04 -20.66
CA ALA A 106 2.62 0.66 -19.37
C ALA A 106 1.48 1.70 -19.31
N GLU A 107 1.30 2.49 -20.36
CA GLU A 107 0.21 3.46 -20.47
C GLU A 107 -1.18 2.81 -20.35
N ARG A 108 -1.40 1.67 -21.00
CA ARG A 108 -2.70 0.97 -20.94
C ARG A 108 -2.99 0.42 -19.56
N ASN A 109 -2.00 -0.13 -18.88
CA ASN A 109 -2.12 -0.55 -17.48
C ASN A 109 -2.55 0.62 -16.58
N LEU A 110 -1.91 1.79 -16.75
CA LEU A 110 -2.25 2.97 -15.97
C LEU A 110 -3.65 3.54 -16.32
N ARG A 111 -4.04 3.57 -17.61
CA ARG A 111 -5.37 4.02 -18.02
C ARG A 111 -6.47 3.13 -17.43
N PHE A 112 -6.29 1.83 -17.48
CA PHE A 112 -7.23 0.88 -16.86
C PHE A 112 -7.38 1.14 -15.36
N HIS A 113 -6.27 1.34 -14.65
CA HIS A 113 -6.29 1.68 -13.22
C HIS A 113 -6.97 3.02 -12.95
N ALA A 114 -6.70 4.04 -13.76
CA ALA A 114 -7.36 5.34 -13.66
C ALA A 114 -8.88 5.24 -13.76
N GLU A 115 -9.39 4.41 -14.67
CA GLU A 115 -10.83 4.17 -14.82
C GLU A 115 -11.43 3.46 -13.61
N LEU A 116 -10.74 2.43 -13.06
CA LEU A 116 -11.18 1.72 -11.86
C LEU A 116 -11.31 2.64 -10.65
N TYR A 117 -10.41 3.60 -10.50
CA TYR A 117 -10.40 4.54 -9.38
C TYR A 117 -11.15 5.85 -9.66
N GLY A 118 -11.84 5.93 -10.80
CA GLY A 118 -12.67 7.08 -11.13
C GLY A 118 -11.89 8.38 -11.35
N VAL A 119 -10.62 8.30 -11.80
CA VAL A 119 -9.82 9.49 -12.13
C VAL A 119 -10.50 10.24 -13.28
N PRO A 120 -10.78 11.55 -13.13
CA PRO A 120 -11.43 12.33 -14.20
C PRO A 120 -10.63 12.24 -15.50
N ARG A 121 -11.31 11.94 -16.62
CA ARG A 121 -10.68 11.73 -17.93
C ARG A 121 -9.75 12.87 -18.35
N ALA A 122 -10.11 14.10 -18.02
CA ALA A 122 -9.29 15.29 -18.31
C ALA A 122 -7.95 15.29 -17.55
N GLN A 123 -7.85 14.63 -16.41
CA GLN A 123 -6.64 14.59 -15.56
C GLN A 123 -5.76 13.36 -15.83
N VAL A 124 -6.28 12.31 -16.47
CA VAL A 124 -5.55 11.03 -16.64
C VAL A 124 -4.21 11.24 -17.33
N GLY A 125 -4.16 12.02 -18.41
CA GLY A 125 -2.92 12.26 -19.16
C GLY A 125 -1.84 12.94 -18.34
N GLU A 126 -2.20 13.99 -17.61
CA GLU A 126 -1.29 14.74 -16.74
C GLU A 126 -0.78 13.87 -15.59
N ARG A 127 -1.70 13.18 -14.90
CA ARG A 127 -1.32 12.29 -13.77
C ARG A 127 -0.44 11.14 -14.23
N MET A 128 -0.75 10.51 -15.38
CA MET A 128 0.11 9.45 -15.93
C MET A 128 1.52 9.97 -16.25
N LYS A 129 1.62 11.16 -16.84
CA LYS A 129 2.93 11.76 -17.10
C LYS A 129 3.68 11.97 -15.81
N ALA A 130 3.08 12.57 -14.81
CA ALA A 130 3.70 12.86 -13.53
C ALA A 130 4.23 11.59 -12.84
N VAL A 131 3.42 10.52 -12.75
CA VAL A 131 3.85 9.28 -12.07
C VAL A 131 4.87 8.49 -12.89
N LEU A 132 4.82 8.53 -14.23
CA LEU A 132 5.82 7.86 -15.07
C LEU A 132 7.16 8.62 -15.10
N ASP A 133 7.15 9.95 -15.07
CA ASP A 133 8.35 10.76 -14.93
C ASP A 133 9.02 10.50 -13.57
N MET A 134 8.24 10.43 -12.48
CA MET A 134 8.73 10.15 -11.12
C MET A 134 9.53 8.83 -11.03
N VAL A 135 9.18 7.84 -11.85
CA VAL A 135 9.82 6.51 -11.85
C VAL A 135 10.70 6.26 -13.08
N ASP A 136 11.04 7.27 -13.87
CA ASP A 136 11.86 7.21 -15.09
C ASP A 136 11.35 6.19 -16.13
N LEU A 137 10.03 6.16 -16.35
CA LEU A 137 9.40 5.23 -17.30
C LEU A 137 8.58 5.93 -18.40
N TRP A 138 8.58 7.27 -18.48
CA TRP A 138 7.80 7.99 -19.47
C TRP A 138 8.12 7.59 -20.92
N ASP A 139 9.40 7.46 -21.26
CA ASP A 139 9.83 7.07 -22.61
C ASP A 139 9.51 5.62 -22.97
N ARG A 140 9.21 4.81 -21.98
CA ARG A 140 8.81 3.41 -22.14
C ARG A 140 7.29 3.19 -22.04
N ARG A 141 6.47 4.26 -21.93
CA ARG A 141 5.02 4.17 -21.75
C ARG A 141 4.29 3.37 -22.82
N ALA A 142 4.77 3.41 -24.05
CA ALA A 142 4.20 2.67 -25.19
C ALA A 142 4.72 1.23 -25.30
N SER A 143 5.72 0.82 -24.50
CA SER A 143 6.26 -0.53 -24.50
C SER A 143 5.38 -1.50 -23.72
N ARG A 144 5.27 -2.75 -24.19
CA ARG A 144 4.56 -3.81 -23.45
C ARG A 144 5.29 -4.16 -22.15
N VAL A 145 4.55 -4.35 -21.07
CA VAL A 145 5.11 -4.62 -19.74
C VAL A 145 5.92 -5.91 -19.70
N GLN A 146 5.56 -6.93 -20.48
CA GLN A 146 6.36 -8.17 -20.61
C GLN A 146 7.83 -7.94 -21.07
N THR A 147 8.14 -6.78 -21.65
CA THR A 147 9.51 -6.41 -22.06
C THR A 147 10.28 -5.65 -20.98
N PHE A 148 9.68 -5.45 -19.80
CA PHE A 148 10.28 -4.73 -18.69
C PHE A 148 11.13 -5.65 -17.84
N SER A 149 12.22 -5.11 -17.28
CA SER A 149 12.94 -5.80 -16.20
C SER A 149 12.09 -5.85 -14.92
N GLY A 150 12.44 -6.71 -13.97
CA GLY A 150 11.75 -6.77 -12.67
C GLY A 150 11.72 -5.42 -11.97
N GLY A 151 12.83 -4.67 -11.99
CA GLY A 151 12.90 -3.32 -11.43
C GLY A 151 11.99 -2.31 -12.16
N MET A 152 11.89 -2.40 -13.49
CA MET A 152 10.95 -1.56 -14.26
C MET A 152 9.49 -1.91 -13.94
N MET A 153 9.16 -3.19 -13.81
CA MET A 153 7.82 -3.62 -13.41
C MET A 153 7.47 -3.10 -12.02
N ARG A 154 8.40 -3.21 -11.06
CA ARG A 154 8.19 -2.70 -9.70
C ARG A 154 7.96 -1.20 -9.65
N ARG A 155 8.77 -0.42 -10.37
CA ARG A 155 8.59 1.03 -10.52
C ARG A 155 7.25 1.38 -11.14
N LEU A 156 6.81 0.65 -12.16
CA LEU A 156 5.49 0.86 -12.78
C LEU A 156 4.34 0.53 -11.82
N GLU A 157 4.46 -0.48 -10.95
CA GLU A 157 3.46 -0.78 -9.92
C GLU A 157 3.34 0.34 -8.89
N ILE A 158 4.47 0.92 -8.47
CA ILE A 158 4.48 2.08 -7.57
C ILE A 158 3.79 3.27 -8.26
N ALA A 159 4.17 3.58 -9.51
CA ALA A 159 3.53 4.63 -10.31
C ALA A 159 2.02 4.43 -10.43
N ARG A 160 1.58 3.19 -10.67
CA ARG A 160 0.17 2.81 -10.72
C ARG A 160 -0.54 3.06 -9.40
N GLY A 161 0.08 2.66 -8.28
CA GLY A 161 -0.46 2.87 -6.93
C GLY A 161 -0.62 4.34 -6.55
N LEU A 162 0.17 5.24 -7.15
CA LEU A 162 0.13 6.68 -6.91
C LEU A 162 -0.82 7.44 -7.85
N LEU A 163 -1.26 6.84 -8.95
CA LEU A 163 -1.97 7.50 -10.06
C LEU A 163 -3.26 8.22 -9.64
N HIS A 164 -4.01 7.66 -8.70
CA HIS A 164 -5.26 8.24 -8.18
C HIS A 164 -5.04 9.16 -6.98
N SER A 165 -3.77 9.46 -6.64
CA SER A 165 -3.37 10.35 -5.53
C SER A 165 -3.88 9.87 -4.17
N PRO A 166 -3.54 8.65 -3.73
CA PRO A 166 -3.97 8.11 -2.46
C PRO A 166 -3.40 8.90 -1.27
N HIS A 167 -4.11 8.90 -0.14
CA HIS A 167 -3.61 9.47 1.12
C HIS A 167 -2.62 8.54 1.84
N VAL A 168 -2.72 7.23 1.60
CA VAL A 168 -1.84 6.21 2.20
C VAL A 168 -1.39 5.24 1.11
N LEU A 169 -0.08 4.99 1.03
CA LEU A 169 0.50 3.98 0.15
C LEU A 169 0.99 2.79 0.98
N PHE A 170 0.43 1.61 0.72
CA PHE A 170 0.91 0.36 1.29
C PHE A 170 1.86 -0.33 0.32
N LEU A 171 3.03 -0.71 0.83
CA LEU A 171 4.04 -1.47 0.09
C LEU A 171 4.29 -2.79 0.83
N ASP A 172 3.89 -3.91 0.23
CA ASP A 172 4.17 -5.23 0.80
C ASP A 172 5.48 -5.76 0.23
N GLU A 173 6.53 -5.77 1.05
CA GLU A 173 7.88 -6.21 0.71
C GLU A 173 8.44 -5.56 -0.59
N PRO A 174 8.50 -4.22 -0.69
CA PRO A 174 8.75 -3.51 -1.95
C PRO A 174 10.11 -3.78 -2.58
N THR A 175 11.06 -4.29 -1.83
CA THR A 175 12.46 -4.48 -2.27
C THR A 175 12.83 -5.93 -2.59
N ILE A 176 11.90 -6.88 -2.48
CA ILE A 176 12.14 -8.28 -2.83
C ILE A 176 12.40 -8.39 -4.35
N GLY A 177 13.46 -9.12 -4.70
CA GLY A 177 13.83 -9.37 -6.10
C GLY A 177 14.49 -8.19 -6.83
N LEU A 178 14.73 -7.07 -6.13
CA LEU A 178 15.46 -5.94 -6.71
C LEU A 178 16.97 -6.06 -6.47
N ASP A 179 17.73 -5.67 -7.48
CA ASP A 179 19.17 -5.51 -7.35
C ASP A 179 19.52 -4.33 -6.41
N PRO A 180 20.76 -4.29 -5.87
CA PRO A 180 21.17 -3.26 -4.92
C PRO A 180 21.07 -1.83 -5.44
N GLN A 181 21.23 -1.61 -6.76
CA GLN A 181 21.16 -0.27 -7.36
C GLN A 181 19.69 0.19 -7.45
N THR A 182 18.78 -0.67 -7.84
CA THR A 182 17.35 -0.37 -7.89
C THR A 182 16.75 -0.11 -6.49
N ARG A 183 17.28 -0.79 -5.44
CA ARG A 183 16.83 -0.55 -4.05
C ARG A 183 17.10 0.86 -3.54
N SER A 184 18.12 1.53 -4.03
CA SER A 184 18.46 2.91 -3.62
C SER A 184 17.61 3.99 -4.29
N HIS A 185 16.76 3.62 -5.26
CA HIS A 185 15.87 4.52 -6.01
C HIS A 185 14.38 4.36 -5.64
N ILE A 186 14.07 3.51 -4.66
CA ILE A 186 12.73 3.29 -4.09
C ILE A 186 12.69 3.76 -2.63
#